data_4d0515238a4a47fbdbfcd07c0cbf0d5f
#
_entry.id   4d0515238a4a47fbdbfcd07c0cbf0d5f
#
_cell.length_a   1.000
_cell.length_b   1.000
_cell.length_c   1.000
_cell.angle_alpha   90.00
_cell.angle_beta   90.00
_cell.angle_gamma   90.00
#
_symmetry.space_group_name_H-M   'P 1'
#
loop_
_entity.id
_entity.type
_entity.pdbx_description
1 polymer ?
#
loop_
_entity_poly.entity_id
_entity_poly.type
_entity_poly.pdbx_seq_one_letter_code
_entity_poly.pdbx_strand_id
1 'polypeptide(L)'
;AIDAYLKGEELSVEEGGKVQKLSKEELAKIKKRFASRNRVKISTLEPEKRVSGFEEVVQAYSPDEAREEAGRCLASGIEGCFECGECKEVCQANAIDFNQTDEIVEIEVGTIIVATGYDQFDPSVIPQYGYKKYDNVLTGLEFERITCAAGPTEGKIVLKDGREPESAAIIHCVGSRDQNYHEYCSRVCCMYGLKYAHLIKELTKADVYEFYIDMRCFGEGYEEFYKRLSEEGVNFIRGKAAKVTDEAVTDEEKGKLIVVSEDTLLGKMVRVPVDMVILCSALEARSDAEDVAKLLTINRRADGFFLERHVKLDPVATPTDGVFIAGCCEAPRDIPDTVAQAEATAAKALSLISKGTVTLEAAISTVDETICHGCGRCEEICAFSAPKVVSKNGTLVSSINEALCKGCGACAVVCPTGAIAIKHFTQDEILAQVGALTEAY
;
A
#
# COMPACT_ATOMS: atom_id res chain seq x y z
N ALA A 1 -24.16 13.51 15.99
CA ALA A 1 -23.91 14.93 16.23
C ALA A 1 -24.55 15.80 15.17
N ILE A 2 -24.17 15.67 13.86
CA ILE A 2 -24.71 16.49 12.76
C ILE A 2 -26.24 16.32 12.61
N ASP A 3 -26.74 15.09 12.69
CA ASP A 3 -28.19 14.80 12.57
C ASP A 3 -28.99 15.40 13.74
N ALA A 4 -28.47 15.31 14.97
CA ALA A 4 -29.08 15.94 16.16
C ALA A 4 -29.06 17.47 16.06
N TYR A 5 -27.96 18.06 15.58
CA TYR A 5 -27.86 19.49 15.35
C TYR A 5 -28.88 20.01 14.32
N LEU A 6 -29.03 19.28 13.21
CA LEU A 6 -29.98 19.61 12.15
C LEU A 6 -31.44 19.45 12.60
N LYS A 7 -31.73 18.61 13.60
CA LYS A 7 -33.04 18.42 14.20
C LYS A 7 -33.30 19.38 15.35
N GLY A 8 -32.34 20.22 15.75
CA GLY A 8 -32.44 21.13 16.90
C GLY A 8 -32.48 20.45 18.25
N GLU A 9 -31.97 19.21 18.32
CA GLU A 9 -31.85 18.45 19.56
C GLU A 9 -30.62 18.91 20.32
N GLU A 10 -30.71 19.04 21.64
CA GLU A 10 -29.53 19.33 22.47
C GLU A 10 -28.52 18.19 22.31
N LEU A 11 -27.31 18.56 21.86
CA LEU A 11 -26.18 17.63 21.80
C LEU A 11 -25.78 17.22 23.21
N SER A 12 -26.28 16.10 23.68
CA SER A 12 -25.62 15.40 24.77
C SER A 12 -24.29 14.89 24.26
N VAL A 13 -23.20 15.61 24.54
CA VAL A 13 -21.86 15.05 24.42
C VAL A 13 -21.79 14.00 25.53
N GLU A 14 -22.17 12.76 25.23
CA GLU A 14 -21.64 11.65 26.02
C GLU A 14 -20.12 11.79 25.87
N GLU A 15 -19.45 12.07 26.99
CA GLU A 15 -17.98 12.04 27.04
C GLU A 15 -17.55 10.74 26.37
N GLY A 16 -16.88 10.84 25.22
CA GLY A 16 -16.49 9.72 24.39
C GLY A 16 -15.90 8.65 25.28
N GLY A 17 -16.48 7.45 25.25
CA GLY A 17 -16.23 6.41 26.25
C GLY A 17 -14.73 6.27 26.48
N LYS A 18 -14.28 6.59 27.68
CA LYS A 18 -12.91 6.33 28.11
C LYS A 18 -12.66 4.88 27.80
N VAL A 19 -11.66 4.61 26.94
CA VAL A 19 -11.18 3.25 26.70
C VAL A 19 -10.93 2.66 28.09
N GLN A 20 -11.83 1.79 28.54
CA GLN A 20 -11.72 1.21 29.86
C GLN A 20 -10.46 0.35 29.86
N LYS A 21 -9.49 0.71 30.70
CA LYS A 21 -8.39 -0.19 30.99
C LYS A 21 -8.99 -1.48 31.52
N LEU A 22 -8.74 -2.58 30.82
CA LEU A 22 -9.11 -3.89 31.30
C LEU A 22 -8.60 -4.06 32.75
N SER A 23 -9.48 -4.30 33.67
CA SER A 23 -9.12 -4.60 35.05
C SER A 23 -8.30 -5.89 35.11
N LYS A 24 -7.54 -6.09 36.20
CA LYS A 24 -6.82 -7.36 36.41
C LYS A 24 -7.74 -8.57 36.38
N GLU A 25 -9.00 -8.38 36.76
CA GLU A 25 -10.03 -9.44 36.74
C GLU A 25 -10.53 -9.76 35.34
N GLU A 26 -10.73 -8.74 34.51
CA GLU A 26 -11.08 -8.90 33.09
C GLU A 26 -9.93 -9.55 32.31
N LEU A 27 -8.68 -9.10 32.53
CA LEU A 27 -7.50 -9.76 31.97
C LEU A 27 -7.38 -11.22 32.43
N ALA A 28 -7.76 -11.53 33.66
CA ALA A 28 -7.78 -12.90 34.17
C ALA A 28 -8.86 -13.76 33.49
N LYS A 29 -10.03 -13.17 33.14
CA LYS A 29 -11.08 -13.85 32.37
C LYS A 29 -10.61 -14.12 30.94
N ILE A 30 -10.00 -13.15 30.28
CA ILE A 30 -9.41 -13.29 28.95
C ILE A 30 -8.34 -14.40 28.96
N LYS A 31 -7.41 -14.36 29.92
CA LYS A 31 -6.38 -15.39 30.08
C LYS A 31 -6.95 -16.80 30.29
N LYS A 32 -8.13 -16.93 30.88
CA LYS A 32 -8.80 -18.26 31.01
C LYS A 32 -9.39 -18.79 29.72
N ARG A 33 -9.72 -17.91 28.76
CA ARG A 33 -10.19 -18.33 27.41
C ARG A 33 -9.06 -18.94 26.57
N PHE A 34 -7.83 -18.51 26.82
CA PHE A 34 -6.65 -19.04 26.14
C PHE A 34 -5.95 -20.06 27.04
N ALA A 35 -5.83 -21.29 26.56
CA ALA A 35 -5.07 -22.32 27.28
C ALA A 35 -3.62 -21.83 27.48
N SER A 36 -3.20 -21.73 28.74
CA SER A 36 -1.81 -21.39 29.03
C SER A 36 -0.89 -22.49 28.47
N ARG A 37 0.00 -22.11 27.58
CA ARG A 37 1.00 -23.00 27.00
C ARG A 37 2.37 -22.65 27.56
N ASN A 38 3.13 -23.66 27.96
CA ASN A 38 4.50 -23.46 28.39
C ASN A 38 5.37 -23.05 27.18
N ARG A 39 6.42 -22.28 27.49
CA ARG A 39 7.42 -21.94 26.50
C ARG A 39 8.10 -23.20 25.97
N VAL A 40 8.25 -23.32 24.65
CA VAL A 40 9.03 -24.39 24.05
C VAL A 40 10.49 -24.20 24.42
N LYS A 41 11.09 -25.23 25.01
CA LYS A 41 12.51 -25.19 25.42
C LYS A 41 13.39 -25.41 24.21
N ILE A 42 14.28 -24.47 23.96
CA ILE A 42 15.34 -24.65 22.96
C ILE A 42 16.25 -25.79 23.42
N SER A 43 16.44 -26.79 22.57
CA SER A 43 17.34 -27.89 22.85
C SER A 43 18.81 -27.43 22.74
N THR A 44 19.66 -28.03 23.52
CA THR A 44 21.10 -27.77 23.47
C THR A 44 21.85 -29.09 23.33
N LEU A 45 23.01 -29.08 22.69
CA LEU A 45 23.86 -30.25 22.61
C LEU A 45 24.24 -30.75 24.00
N GLU A 46 24.29 -32.08 24.17
CA GLU A 46 24.77 -32.72 25.40
C GLU A 46 26.21 -32.30 25.70
N PRO A 47 26.59 -32.14 27.00
CA PRO A 47 27.92 -31.69 27.40
C PRO A 47 29.08 -32.40 26.73
N GLU A 48 28.97 -33.69 26.54
CA GLU A 48 29.99 -34.55 25.92
C GLU A 48 30.21 -34.19 24.44
N LYS A 49 29.16 -33.80 23.72
CA LYS A 49 29.24 -33.36 22.33
C LYS A 49 29.80 -31.95 22.20
N ARG A 50 29.57 -31.08 23.22
CA ARG A 50 30.07 -29.69 23.20
C ARG A 50 31.59 -29.62 23.28
N VAL A 51 32.23 -30.58 23.95
CA VAL A 51 33.70 -30.60 24.11
C VAL A 51 34.41 -31.36 22.99
N SER A 52 33.67 -32.09 22.16
CA SER A 52 34.24 -32.95 21.10
C SER A 52 34.20 -32.29 19.69
N GLY A 53 33.55 -31.12 19.53
CA GLY A 53 33.39 -30.47 18.22
C GLY A 53 33.10 -28.98 18.31
N PHE A 54 32.92 -28.37 17.15
CA PHE A 54 32.58 -26.96 17.00
C PHE A 54 31.13 -26.78 16.47
N GLU A 55 30.28 -27.76 16.68
CA GLU A 55 28.88 -27.67 16.32
C GLU A 55 28.15 -26.63 17.19
N GLU A 56 27.11 -25.99 16.63
CA GLU A 56 26.31 -25.00 17.36
C GLU A 56 25.67 -25.62 18.60
N VAL A 57 25.98 -25.07 19.78
CA VAL A 57 25.53 -25.64 21.06
C VAL A 57 24.04 -25.49 21.27
N VAL A 58 23.46 -24.36 20.87
CA VAL A 58 22.02 -24.09 20.91
C VAL A 58 21.42 -24.51 19.60
N GLN A 59 20.50 -25.49 19.65
CA GLN A 59 19.89 -26.02 18.44
C GLN A 59 18.71 -25.13 18.02
N ALA A 60 18.48 -24.99 16.72
CA ALA A 60 17.28 -24.34 16.22
C ALA A 60 16.02 -25.13 16.57
N TYR A 61 14.86 -24.46 16.64
CA TYR A 61 13.58 -25.13 16.72
C TYR A 61 13.34 -26.00 15.48
N SER A 62 12.80 -27.19 15.70
CA SER A 62 12.17 -27.93 14.61
C SER A 62 10.95 -27.17 14.07
N PRO A 63 10.47 -27.44 12.83
CA PRO A 63 9.29 -26.78 12.30
C PRO A 63 8.05 -26.88 13.20
N ASP A 64 7.87 -27.97 13.93
CA ASP A 64 6.74 -28.19 14.83
C ASP A 64 6.91 -27.39 16.14
N GLU A 65 8.11 -27.40 16.73
CA GLU A 65 8.42 -26.57 17.89
C GLU A 65 8.30 -25.07 17.57
N ALA A 66 8.72 -24.65 16.39
CA ALA A 66 8.56 -23.26 15.95
C ALA A 66 7.08 -22.87 15.81
N ARG A 67 6.23 -23.75 15.28
CA ARG A 67 4.77 -23.54 15.22
C ARG A 67 4.14 -23.50 16.60
N GLU A 68 4.58 -24.38 17.51
CA GLU A 68 4.07 -24.41 18.88
C GLU A 68 4.42 -23.11 19.63
N GLU A 69 5.67 -22.64 19.51
CA GLU A 69 6.09 -21.37 20.12
C GLU A 69 5.39 -20.16 19.49
N ALA A 70 5.25 -20.14 18.15
CA ALA A 70 4.49 -19.11 17.44
C ALA A 70 3.01 -19.08 17.86
N GLY A 71 2.41 -20.23 18.13
CA GLY A 71 1.03 -20.35 18.61
C GLY A 71 0.79 -19.78 20.02
N ARG A 72 1.84 -19.35 20.72
CA ARG A 72 1.76 -18.62 22.01
C ARG A 72 1.69 -17.10 21.81
N CYS A 73 1.96 -16.62 20.61
CA CYS A 73 1.93 -15.21 20.30
C CYS A 73 0.49 -14.68 20.36
N LEU A 74 0.28 -13.57 21.07
CA LEU A 74 -1.02 -12.88 21.13
C LEU A 74 -1.19 -11.85 20.01
N ALA A 75 -0.37 -11.93 18.95
CA ALA A 75 -0.44 -11.04 17.79
C ALA A 75 -0.51 -9.55 18.16
N SER A 76 0.38 -9.10 19.02
CA SER A 76 0.40 -7.73 19.57
C SER A 76 0.98 -6.68 18.59
N GLY A 77 0.91 -6.91 17.28
CA GLY A 77 1.35 -5.95 16.25
C GLY A 77 0.40 -4.75 16.09
N ILE A 78 0.58 -4.00 15.02
CA ILE A 78 -0.26 -2.83 14.67
C ILE A 78 -1.75 -3.20 14.64
N GLU A 79 -2.07 -4.37 14.14
CA GLU A 79 -3.44 -4.89 14.05
C GLU A 79 -3.98 -5.37 15.40
N GLY A 80 -3.11 -5.79 16.30
CA GLY A 80 -3.37 -6.04 17.72
C GLY A 80 -4.52 -7.00 18.08
N CYS A 81 -5.09 -7.72 17.12
CA CYS A 81 -6.17 -8.67 17.35
C CYS A 81 -5.62 -10.04 17.77
N PHE A 82 -6.11 -10.56 18.88
CA PHE A 82 -5.85 -11.93 19.35
C PHE A 82 -7.15 -12.69 19.65
N GLU A 83 -8.24 -12.28 19.03
CA GLU A 83 -9.57 -12.93 19.07
C GLU A 83 -10.12 -13.13 20.49
N CYS A 84 -9.88 -12.19 21.38
CA CYS A 84 -10.35 -12.28 22.78
C CYS A 84 -11.87 -12.23 22.91
N GLY A 85 -12.59 -11.74 21.89
CA GLY A 85 -14.05 -11.67 21.85
C GLY A 85 -14.66 -10.46 22.54
N GLU A 86 -13.89 -9.60 23.21
CA GLU A 86 -14.43 -8.43 23.92
C GLU A 86 -15.16 -7.45 22.99
N CYS A 87 -14.65 -7.24 21.78
CA CYS A 87 -15.30 -6.40 20.78
C CYS A 87 -16.70 -6.92 20.39
N LYS A 88 -16.92 -8.24 20.41
CA LYS A 88 -18.22 -8.86 20.13
C LYS A 88 -19.22 -8.56 21.27
N GLU A 89 -18.77 -8.63 22.52
CA GLU A 89 -19.63 -8.40 23.69
C GLU A 89 -20.14 -6.93 23.78
N VAL A 90 -19.33 -5.97 23.32
CA VAL A 90 -19.67 -4.54 23.35
C VAL A 90 -20.25 -4.02 22.04
N CYS A 91 -20.34 -4.84 21.00
CA CYS A 91 -20.84 -4.42 19.70
C CYS A 91 -22.37 -4.28 19.73
N GLN A 92 -22.88 -3.05 19.79
CA GLN A 92 -24.33 -2.78 19.80
C GLN A 92 -25.02 -3.27 18.52
N ALA A 93 -24.33 -3.25 17.38
CA ALA A 93 -24.85 -3.75 16.10
C ALA A 93 -24.77 -5.27 15.98
N ASN A 94 -24.13 -5.96 16.93
CA ASN A 94 -23.86 -7.40 16.88
C ASN A 94 -23.23 -7.87 15.54
N ALA A 95 -22.34 -7.03 14.97
CA ALA A 95 -21.79 -7.19 13.63
C ALA A 95 -20.52 -8.06 13.60
N ILE A 96 -20.02 -8.52 14.74
CA ILE A 96 -18.76 -9.28 14.82
C ILE A 96 -19.08 -10.76 14.99
N ASP A 97 -18.79 -11.55 13.96
CA ASP A 97 -18.91 -13.01 13.98
C ASP A 97 -17.55 -13.66 13.69
N PHE A 98 -16.94 -14.24 14.71
CA PHE A 98 -15.66 -14.97 14.58
C PHE A 98 -15.80 -16.35 13.91
N ASN A 99 -17.02 -16.81 13.69
CA ASN A 99 -17.28 -18.08 12.98
C ASN A 99 -17.66 -17.85 11.51
N GLN A 100 -17.64 -16.61 11.04
CA GLN A 100 -17.95 -16.31 9.65
C GLN A 100 -16.96 -17.01 8.74
N THR A 101 -17.48 -17.70 7.74
CA THR A 101 -16.71 -18.36 6.67
C THR A 101 -16.87 -17.57 5.38
N ASP A 102 -15.93 -17.74 4.45
CA ASP A 102 -16.01 -17.12 3.14
C ASP A 102 -17.26 -17.63 2.39
N GLU A 103 -18.00 -16.70 1.81
CA GLU A 103 -19.13 -16.96 0.94
C GLU A 103 -18.85 -16.40 -0.45
N ILE A 104 -19.04 -17.24 -1.48
CA ILE A 104 -18.90 -16.80 -2.87
C ILE A 104 -20.27 -16.30 -3.34
N VAL A 105 -20.34 -14.99 -3.64
CA VAL A 105 -21.54 -14.33 -4.13
C VAL A 105 -21.30 -13.86 -5.56
N GLU A 106 -22.21 -14.22 -6.49
CA GLU A 106 -22.19 -13.70 -7.85
C GLU A 106 -23.07 -12.47 -7.96
N ILE A 107 -22.50 -11.36 -8.42
CA ILE A 107 -23.19 -10.09 -8.60
C ILE A 107 -22.98 -9.61 -10.03
N GLU A 108 -24.06 -9.39 -10.78
CA GLU A 108 -24.01 -8.75 -12.08
C GLU A 108 -23.90 -7.24 -11.90
N VAL A 109 -22.83 -6.65 -12.44
CA VAL A 109 -22.52 -5.23 -12.30
C VAL A 109 -22.32 -4.56 -13.64
N GLY A 110 -22.66 -3.28 -13.77
CA GLY A 110 -22.45 -2.49 -14.98
C GLY A 110 -21.02 -2.00 -15.15
N THR A 111 -20.30 -1.76 -14.05
CA THR A 111 -18.91 -1.29 -14.03
C THR A 111 -18.19 -1.78 -12.79
N ILE A 112 -16.85 -1.72 -12.82
CA ILE A 112 -15.99 -2.08 -11.69
C ILE A 112 -15.10 -0.88 -11.38
N ILE A 113 -15.02 -0.50 -10.11
CA ILE A 113 -14.09 0.51 -9.61
C ILE A 113 -13.07 -0.19 -8.71
N VAL A 114 -11.80 -0.15 -9.11
CA VAL A 114 -10.69 -0.70 -8.34
C VAL A 114 -10.14 0.39 -7.43
N ALA A 115 -10.21 0.18 -6.12
CA ALA A 115 -9.77 1.12 -5.09
C ALA A 115 -9.06 0.36 -3.95
N THR A 116 -8.16 -0.54 -4.32
CA THR A 116 -7.49 -1.49 -3.39
C THR A 116 -6.43 -0.85 -2.49
N GLY A 117 -6.07 0.42 -2.75
CA GLY A 117 -5.11 1.15 -1.91
C GLY A 117 -3.65 0.78 -2.18
N TYR A 118 -2.85 0.71 -1.12
CA TYR A 118 -1.39 0.54 -1.17
C TYR A 118 -0.90 -0.33 -0.03
N ASP A 119 0.33 -0.82 -0.14
CA ASP A 119 1.09 -1.41 0.95
C ASP A 119 2.19 -0.45 1.42
N GLN A 120 2.56 -0.52 2.70
CA GLN A 120 3.68 0.25 3.23
C GLN A 120 4.99 -0.50 2.99
N PHE A 121 6.00 0.19 2.47
CA PHE A 121 7.36 -0.33 2.36
C PHE A 121 7.88 -0.81 3.73
N ASP A 122 8.42 -2.04 3.81
CA ASP A 122 9.04 -2.56 5.03
C ASP A 122 10.47 -2.01 5.18
N PRO A 123 10.72 -1.08 6.12
CA PRO A 123 12.05 -0.51 6.30
C PRO A 123 13.08 -1.49 6.87
N SER A 124 12.71 -2.71 7.26
CA SER A 124 13.66 -3.73 7.71
C SER A 124 14.63 -4.17 6.61
N VAL A 125 14.27 -3.98 5.33
CA VAL A 125 15.18 -4.24 4.19
C VAL A 125 16.29 -3.18 4.06
N ILE A 126 16.22 -2.10 4.84
CA ILE A 126 17.26 -1.06 4.96
C ILE A 126 17.87 -1.13 6.35
N PRO A 127 18.81 -2.06 6.61
CA PRO A 127 19.35 -2.31 7.95
C PRO A 127 20.05 -1.10 8.57
N GLN A 128 20.48 -0.14 7.74
CA GLN A 128 21.14 1.10 8.18
C GLN A 128 20.22 1.95 9.08
N TYR A 129 18.90 1.88 8.92
CA TYR A 129 17.96 2.64 9.75
C TYR A 129 17.61 1.97 11.08
N GLY A 130 18.02 0.72 11.29
CA GLY A 130 17.89 0.03 12.57
C GLY A 130 16.46 -0.34 12.96
N TYR A 131 15.50 -0.33 12.01
CA TYR A 131 14.15 -0.80 12.26
C TYR A 131 14.17 -2.28 12.67
N LYS A 132 13.36 -2.67 13.65
CA LYS A 132 13.34 -3.99 14.31
C LYS A 132 14.65 -4.36 15.05
N LYS A 133 15.71 -3.54 14.95
CA LYS A 133 16.95 -3.69 15.72
C LYS A 133 16.90 -2.86 17.01
N TYR A 134 16.39 -1.65 16.91
CA TYR A 134 16.25 -0.73 18.04
C TYR A 134 14.79 -0.53 18.40
N ASP A 135 14.43 -0.67 19.67
CA ASP A 135 13.05 -0.63 20.17
C ASP A 135 12.32 0.68 19.89
N ASN A 136 13.04 1.80 19.80
CA ASN A 136 12.48 3.13 19.60
C ASN A 136 12.65 3.65 18.15
N VAL A 137 12.88 2.75 17.17
CA VAL A 137 12.81 3.05 15.74
C VAL A 137 11.48 2.52 15.21
N LEU A 138 10.59 3.43 14.84
CA LEU A 138 9.21 3.14 14.46
C LEU A 138 8.94 3.53 13.01
N THR A 139 8.00 2.86 12.38
CA THR A 139 7.40 3.36 11.14
C THR A 139 6.39 4.48 11.42
N GLY A 140 6.02 5.24 10.39
CA GLY A 140 4.96 6.25 10.53
C GLY A 140 3.64 5.67 11.02
N LEU A 141 3.23 4.48 10.53
CA LEU A 141 1.97 3.84 10.98
C LEU A 141 2.04 3.37 12.45
N GLU A 142 3.19 2.87 12.91
CA GLU A 142 3.38 2.53 14.33
C GLU A 142 3.31 3.78 15.21
N PHE A 143 3.90 4.89 14.76
CA PHE A 143 3.80 6.16 15.46
C PHE A 143 2.36 6.68 15.47
N GLU A 144 1.64 6.63 14.34
CA GLU A 144 0.22 6.98 14.28
C GLU A 144 -0.60 6.13 15.28
N ARG A 145 -0.26 4.86 15.41
CA ARG A 145 -0.96 3.95 16.34
C ARG A 145 -0.77 4.34 17.81
N ILE A 146 0.42 4.79 18.21
CA ILE A 146 0.64 5.27 19.59
C ILE A 146 0.03 6.65 19.84
N THR A 147 -0.06 7.53 18.85
CA THR A 147 -0.71 8.84 19.00
C THR A 147 -2.24 8.78 18.96
N CYS A 148 -2.80 7.64 18.56
CA CYS A 148 -4.25 7.44 18.56
C CYS A 148 -4.77 7.23 19.99
N ALA A 149 -5.88 7.91 20.36
CA ALA A 149 -6.51 7.76 21.68
C ALA A 149 -6.94 6.30 21.97
N ALA A 150 -7.32 5.54 20.94
CA ALA A 150 -7.62 4.11 21.04
C ALA A 150 -6.37 3.21 20.88
N GLY A 151 -5.18 3.82 20.84
CA GLY A 151 -3.90 3.12 20.72
C GLY A 151 -3.41 2.49 22.01
N PRO A 152 -2.30 1.74 21.95
CA PRO A 152 -1.78 0.99 23.09
C PRO A 152 -1.31 1.89 24.24
N THR A 153 -1.03 3.16 23.96
CA THR A 153 -0.55 4.17 24.92
C THR A 153 -1.61 5.23 25.27
N GLU A 154 -2.86 5.02 24.83
CA GLU A 154 -3.96 5.99 25.04
C GLU A 154 -3.65 7.40 24.48
N GLY A 155 -2.94 7.44 23.34
CA GLY A 155 -2.54 8.66 22.68
C GLY A 155 -1.29 9.33 23.24
N LYS A 156 -0.63 8.74 24.22
CA LYS A 156 0.60 9.29 24.81
C LYS A 156 1.82 8.86 24.00
N ILE A 157 2.68 9.81 23.68
CA ILE A 157 3.96 9.52 23.03
C ILE A 157 4.96 9.07 24.10
N VAL A 158 5.25 7.78 24.10
CA VAL A 158 6.18 7.18 25.07
C VAL A 158 7.13 6.23 24.39
N LEU A 159 8.34 6.12 24.93
CA LEU A 159 9.35 5.15 24.54
C LEU A 159 8.95 3.73 24.98
N LYS A 160 9.65 2.72 24.50
CA LYS A 160 9.42 1.32 24.86
C LYS A 160 9.50 1.06 26.36
N ASP A 161 10.32 1.82 27.09
CA ASP A 161 10.48 1.75 28.55
C ASP A 161 9.43 2.55 29.33
N GLY A 162 8.51 3.23 28.64
CA GLY A 162 7.41 4.01 29.21
C GLY A 162 7.73 5.46 29.52
N ARG A 163 8.98 5.93 29.30
CA ARG A 163 9.35 7.34 29.47
C ARG A 163 8.85 8.16 28.28
N GLU A 164 8.58 9.43 28.50
CA GLU A 164 8.35 10.42 27.47
C GLU A 164 9.67 10.75 26.74
N PRO A 165 9.71 10.86 25.41
CA PRO A 165 10.93 11.23 24.70
C PRO A 165 11.29 12.71 24.95
N GLU A 166 12.57 13.00 25.13
CA GLU A 166 13.12 14.36 25.17
C GLU A 166 13.51 14.85 23.76
N SER A 167 13.68 13.90 22.82
CA SER A 167 14.06 14.22 21.45
C SER A 167 13.58 13.13 20.49
N ALA A 168 13.17 13.55 19.27
CA ALA A 168 12.73 12.65 18.23
C ALA A 168 13.28 13.06 16.86
N ALA A 169 13.60 12.08 16.04
CA ALA A 169 13.98 12.29 14.65
C ALA A 169 12.93 11.71 13.70
N ILE A 170 12.65 12.41 12.63
CA ILE A 170 11.79 11.97 11.53
C ILE A 170 12.64 11.86 10.27
N ILE A 171 12.72 10.67 9.69
CA ILE A 171 13.53 10.40 8.50
C ILE A 171 12.61 10.23 7.31
N HIS A 172 12.70 11.14 6.35
CA HIS A 172 11.91 11.13 5.12
C HIS A 172 12.49 10.22 4.04
N CYS A 173 11.65 9.86 3.07
CA CYS A 173 12.00 9.12 1.86
C CYS A 173 12.60 7.74 2.12
N VAL A 174 12.14 7.03 3.17
CA VAL A 174 12.58 5.68 3.46
C VAL A 174 11.97 4.72 2.43
N GLY A 175 12.80 4.17 1.55
CA GLY A 175 12.38 3.31 0.44
C GLY A 175 11.89 4.07 -0.79
N SER A 176 11.70 5.40 -0.76
CA SER A 176 11.35 6.21 -1.94
C SER A 176 12.47 7.17 -2.34
N ARG A 177 12.47 7.63 -3.61
CA ARG A 177 13.52 8.47 -4.21
C ARG A 177 14.90 7.82 -4.07
N ASP A 178 14.94 6.53 -4.26
CA ASP A 178 16.11 5.67 -4.09
C ASP A 178 16.19 4.65 -5.23
N GLN A 179 17.32 4.63 -5.95
CA GLN A 179 17.53 3.74 -7.10
C GLN A 179 17.58 2.26 -6.71
N ASN A 180 17.88 1.96 -5.43
CA ASN A 180 17.92 0.57 -4.96
C ASN A 180 16.54 0.01 -4.60
N TYR A 181 15.54 0.89 -4.43
CA TYR A 181 14.18 0.53 -4.02
C TYR A 181 13.16 1.16 -4.97
N HIS A 182 12.63 2.34 -4.65
CA HIS A 182 11.68 3.04 -5.50
C HIS A 182 12.21 4.42 -5.91
N GLU A 183 12.34 4.63 -7.21
CA GLU A 183 12.80 5.92 -7.76
C GLU A 183 11.73 7.03 -7.58
N TYR A 184 10.45 6.64 -7.50
CA TYR A 184 9.36 7.59 -7.34
C TYR A 184 9.29 8.20 -5.93
N CYS A 185 8.60 9.32 -5.82
CA CYS A 185 8.24 9.96 -4.58
C CYS A 185 6.86 9.44 -4.12
N SER A 186 6.76 9.00 -2.87
CA SER A 186 5.49 8.60 -2.25
C SER A 186 4.55 9.76 -1.93
N ARG A 187 4.91 10.99 -2.31
CA ARG A 187 4.10 12.20 -2.34
C ARG A 187 3.57 12.69 -0.98
N VAL A 188 3.13 11.80 -0.09
CA VAL A 188 2.44 12.16 1.16
C VAL A 188 3.33 12.24 2.39
N CYS A 189 4.55 11.63 2.33
CA CYS A 189 5.39 11.49 3.52
C CYS A 189 5.88 12.82 4.09
N CYS A 190 6.10 13.86 3.30
CA CYS A 190 6.45 15.18 3.83
C CYS A 190 5.33 15.71 4.73
N MET A 191 4.09 15.64 4.29
CA MET A 191 2.96 16.18 5.05
C MET A 191 2.63 15.38 6.30
N TYR A 192 2.66 14.05 6.24
CA TYR A 192 2.42 13.28 7.47
C TYR A 192 3.63 13.33 8.43
N GLY A 193 4.86 13.46 7.94
CA GLY A 193 6.03 13.71 8.78
C GLY A 193 5.91 15.04 9.52
N LEU A 194 5.56 16.12 8.83
CA LEU A 194 5.26 17.40 9.45
C LEU A 194 4.12 17.32 10.48
N LYS A 195 3.06 16.55 10.20
CA LYS A 195 2.00 16.28 11.19
C LYS A 195 2.58 15.61 12.44
N TYR A 196 3.48 14.64 12.28
CA TYR A 196 4.10 13.97 13.43
C TYR A 196 4.99 14.92 14.22
N ALA A 197 5.77 15.77 13.54
CA ALA A 197 6.55 16.80 14.21
C ALA A 197 5.67 17.72 15.06
N HIS A 198 4.53 18.17 14.51
CA HIS A 198 3.54 18.96 15.21
C HIS A 198 2.99 18.23 16.45
N LEU A 199 2.55 16.99 16.28
CA LEU A 199 2.02 16.20 17.39
C LEU A 199 3.05 16.00 18.52
N ILE A 200 4.32 15.76 18.17
CA ILE A 200 5.38 15.63 19.16
C ILE A 200 5.57 16.96 19.91
N LYS A 201 5.63 18.08 19.19
CA LYS A 201 5.77 19.41 19.83
C LYS A 201 4.57 19.78 20.71
N GLU A 202 3.34 19.43 20.29
CA GLU A 202 2.11 19.71 21.02
C GLU A 202 1.93 18.83 22.25
N LEU A 203 2.22 17.53 22.15
CA LEU A 203 1.95 16.55 23.18
C LEU A 203 3.12 16.31 24.13
N THR A 204 4.33 16.73 23.74
CA THR A 204 5.56 16.58 24.55
C THR A 204 6.37 17.87 24.55
N LYS A 205 7.47 17.88 25.27
CA LYS A 205 8.48 18.95 25.23
C LYS A 205 9.70 18.59 24.39
N ALA A 206 9.60 17.53 23.60
CA ALA A 206 10.74 16.98 22.88
C ALA A 206 11.25 17.93 21.79
N ASP A 207 12.56 17.92 21.59
CA ASP A 207 13.19 18.49 20.41
C ASP A 207 12.94 17.60 19.21
N VAL A 208 12.51 18.18 18.09
CA VAL A 208 12.20 17.44 16.87
C VAL A 208 13.19 17.80 15.77
N TYR A 209 13.69 16.77 15.10
CA TYR A 209 14.62 16.88 13.97
C TYR A 209 14.06 16.16 12.76
N GLU A 210 13.91 16.87 11.64
CA GLU A 210 13.47 16.29 10.37
C GLU A 210 14.62 16.19 9.37
N PHE A 211 14.90 14.97 8.91
CA PHE A 211 15.93 14.67 7.91
C PHE A 211 15.25 14.49 6.55
N TYR A 212 15.48 15.40 5.62
CA TYR A 212 14.76 15.46 4.34
C TYR A 212 15.68 15.75 3.15
N ILE A 213 15.31 15.29 1.97
CA ILE A 213 16.02 15.62 0.72
C ILE A 213 15.50 16.94 0.18
N ASP A 214 14.20 17.01 -0.09
CA ASP A 214 13.43 18.21 -0.45
C ASP A 214 12.06 18.11 0.20
N MET A 215 11.60 19.20 0.82
CA MET A 215 10.26 19.27 1.38
C MET A 215 9.25 19.51 0.25
N ARG A 216 8.21 18.66 0.19
CA ARG A 216 7.19 18.71 -0.87
C ARG A 216 5.82 19.01 -0.25
N CYS A 217 5.53 20.32 -0.13
CA CYS A 217 4.33 20.87 0.50
C CYS A 217 3.54 21.68 -0.53
N PHE A 218 3.03 20.99 -1.58
CA PHE A 218 2.45 21.66 -2.76
C PHE A 218 0.92 21.81 -2.71
N GLY A 219 0.26 21.38 -1.62
CA GLY A 219 -1.18 21.59 -1.40
C GLY A 219 -1.48 22.98 -0.81
N GLU A 220 -2.73 23.43 -0.89
CA GLU A 220 -3.20 24.65 -0.26
C GLU A 220 -3.03 24.59 1.27
N GLY A 221 -2.35 25.60 1.84
CA GLY A 221 -2.04 25.67 3.28
C GLY A 221 -0.89 24.76 3.73
N TYR A 222 -0.28 23.95 2.86
CA TYR A 222 0.77 22.99 3.25
C TYR A 222 2.12 23.69 3.45
N GLU A 223 2.44 24.66 2.62
CA GLU A 223 3.66 25.47 2.78
C GLU A 223 3.60 26.33 4.04
N GLU A 224 2.45 26.89 4.34
CA GLU A 224 2.20 27.67 5.56
C GLU A 224 2.32 26.79 6.81
N PHE A 225 1.88 25.52 6.73
CA PHE A 225 2.06 24.56 7.80
C PHE A 225 3.54 24.24 8.04
N TYR A 226 4.30 24.00 6.99
CA TYR A 226 5.75 23.79 7.07
C TYR A 226 6.46 24.97 7.72
N LYS A 227 6.13 26.20 7.27
CA LYS A 227 6.68 27.43 7.84
C LYS A 227 6.37 27.57 9.33
N ARG A 228 5.12 27.33 9.71
CA ARG A 228 4.71 27.37 11.12
C ARG A 228 5.53 26.41 11.98
N LEU A 229 5.78 25.18 11.55
CA LEU A 229 6.57 24.23 12.29
C LEU A 229 8.04 24.67 12.46
N SER A 230 8.60 25.34 11.47
CA SER A 230 9.91 25.96 11.60
C SER A 230 9.90 27.07 12.67
N GLU A 231 8.83 27.86 12.75
CA GLU A 231 8.63 28.89 13.78
C GLU A 231 8.38 28.28 15.17
N GLU A 232 7.75 27.08 15.25
CA GLU A 232 7.56 26.30 16.48
C GLU A 232 8.85 25.60 16.95
N GLY A 233 9.96 25.76 16.23
CA GLY A 233 11.29 25.25 16.62
C GLY A 233 11.52 23.78 16.25
N VAL A 234 10.91 23.29 15.18
CA VAL A 234 11.32 22.01 14.55
C VAL A 234 12.62 22.25 13.78
N ASN A 235 13.60 21.39 13.99
CA ASN A 235 14.90 21.47 13.36
C ASN A 235 14.91 20.71 12.02
N PHE A 236 15.04 21.43 10.92
CA PHE A 236 15.07 20.87 9.56
C PHE A 236 16.49 20.69 9.08
N ILE A 237 16.93 19.43 8.90
CA ILE A 237 18.27 19.06 8.42
C ILE A 237 18.14 18.56 6.99
N ARG A 238 18.65 19.34 6.02
CA ARG A 238 18.60 18.98 4.62
C ARG A 238 19.68 17.96 4.28
N GLY A 239 19.30 16.70 4.23
CA GLY A 239 20.19 15.58 3.89
C GLY A 239 19.46 14.24 4.04
N LYS A 240 19.82 13.28 3.20
CA LYS A 240 19.37 11.91 3.38
C LYS A 240 20.11 11.28 4.55
N ALA A 241 19.40 10.81 5.58
CA ALA A 241 20.03 10.11 6.68
C ALA A 241 20.83 8.90 6.18
N ALA A 242 22.08 8.78 6.58
CA ALA A 242 22.95 7.69 6.18
C ALA A 242 22.74 6.45 7.04
N LYS A 243 22.57 6.63 8.35
CA LYS A 243 22.31 5.53 9.29
C LYS A 243 21.73 6.03 10.60
N VAL A 244 21.09 5.11 11.31
CA VAL A 244 20.75 5.20 12.73
C VAL A 244 21.63 4.20 13.48
N THR A 245 22.26 4.62 14.58
CA THR A 245 23.17 3.79 15.36
C THR A 245 23.07 4.12 16.86
N ASP A 246 23.48 3.21 17.71
CA ASP A 246 23.63 3.39 19.16
C ASP A 246 25.11 3.52 19.57
N GLU A 247 26.02 3.55 18.60
CA GLU A 247 27.45 3.69 18.81
C GLU A 247 27.80 5.15 19.15
N ALA A 248 27.83 5.46 20.46
CA ALA A 248 28.17 6.77 20.98
C ALA A 248 29.63 7.09 20.78
N VAL A 249 29.95 8.30 20.29
CA VAL A 249 31.29 8.87 20.17
C VAL A 249 31.52 9.94 21.23
N THR A 250 30.48 10.59 21.71
CA THR A 250 30.55 11.63 22.77
C THR A 250 29.74 11.20 23.98
N ASP A 251 29.92 11.87 25.10
CA ASP A 251 29.15 11.60 26.32
C ASP A 251 27.69 11.93 26.17
N GLU A 252 27.33 12.91 25.36
CA GLU A 252 25.96 13.33 25.05
C GLU A 252 25.19 12.28 24.23
N GLU A 253 25.89 11.48 23.45
CA GLU A 253 25.33 10.41 22.64
C GLU A 253 25.01 9.13 23.44
N LYS A 254 25.56 8.99 24.66
CA LYS A 254 25.41 7.76 25.46
C LYS A 254 23.94 7.48 25.81
N GLY A 255 23.49 6.30 25.46
CA GLY A 255 22.11 5.84 25.74
C GLY A 255 21.04 6.43 24.82
N LYS A 256 21.45 7.13 23.77
CA LYS A 256 20.57 7.67 22.71
C LYS A 256 20.75 6.88 21.40
N LEU A 257 19.77 7.00 20.51
CA LEU A 257 19.93 6.68 19.09
C LEU A 257 20.58 7.88 18.40
N ILE A 258 21.51 7.63 17.50
CA ILE A 258 22.22 8.68 16.78
C ILE A 258 21.86 8.61 15.31
N VAL A 259 21.22 9.65 14.78
CA VAL A 259 21.00 9.80 13.35
C VAL A 259 22.21 10.47 12.73
N VAL A 260 22.87 9.78 11.81
CA VAL A 260 24.03 10.30 11.07
C VAL A 260 23.57 10.74 9.68
N SER A 261 23.84 11.98 9.33
CA SER A 261 23.49 12.57 8.03
C SER A 261 24.53 13.59 7.60
N GLU A 262 24.63 13.84 6.31
CA GLU A 262 25.22 15.08 5.83
C GLU A 262 24.15 16.18 5.87
N ASP A 263 24.45 17.30 6.51
CA ASP A 263 23.69 18.52 6.33
C ASP A 263 24.23 19.23 5.08
N THR A 264 23.49 19.14 3.98
CA THR A 264 23.92 19.68 2.68
C THR A 264 23.89 21.22 2.61
N LEU A 265 23.20 21.89 3.54
CA LEU A 265 23.24 23.34 3.65
C LEU A 265 24.48 23.82 4.38
N LEU A 266 24.92 23.08 5.39
CA LEU A 266 26.15 23.37 6.13
C LEU A 266 27.40 22.74 5.51
N GLY A 267 27.25 21.77 4.60
CA GLY A 267 28.36 20.99 4.02
C GLY A 267 29.10 20.16 5.06
N LYS A 268 28.41 19.64 6.06
CA LYS A 268 29.00 18.91 7.20
C LYS A 268 28.25 17.63 7.50
N MET A 269 29.02 16.62 7.94
CA MET A 269 28.43 15.49 8.62
C MET A 269 27.92 15.89 9.99
N VAL A 270 26.66 15.56 10.28
CA VAL A 270 26.04 15.78 11.58
C VAL A 270 25.69 14.44 12.23
N ARG A 271 25.75 14.43 13.55
CA ARG A 271 25.35 13.32 14.39
C ARG A 271 24.35 13.87 15.41
N VAL A 272 23.11 13.44 15.33
CA VAL A 272 22.03 13.98 16.16
C VAL A 272 21.55 12.88 17.10
N PRO A 273 21.84 13.00 18.42
CA PRO A 273 21.33 12.07 19.43
C PRO A 273 19.85 12.31 19.70
N VAL A 274 19.05 11.23 19.65
CA VAL A 274 17.60 11.28 19.87
C VAL A 274 17.12 10.06 20.66
N ASP A 275 15.96 10.16 21.27
CA ASP A 275 15.35 9.03 22.01
C ASP A 275 14.50 8.16 21.09
N MET A 276 13.90 8.73 20.05
CA MET A 276 12.98 8.08 19.14
C MET A 276 13.30 8.44 17.69
N VAL A 277 13.12 7.48 16.79
CA VAL A 277 13.24 7.68 15.35
C VAL A 277 11.97 7.22 14.66
N ILE A 278 11.41 8.05 13.78
CA ILE A 278 10.21 7.75 12.99
C ILE A 278 10.61 7.70 11.53
N LEU A 279 10.32 6.59 10.87
CA LEU A 279 10.64 6.34 9.49
C LEU A 279 9.45 6.62 8.59
N CYS A 280 9.57 7.62 7.72
CA CYS A 280 8.56 7.93 6.71
C CYS A 280 8.73 6.97 5.51
N SER A 281 8.14 5.78 5.64
CA SER A 281 8.22 4.70 4.65
C SER A 281 7.48 5.04 3.35
N ALA A 282 7.98 4.50 2.23
CA ALA A 282 7.33 4.61 0.93
C ALA A 282 5.95 3.93 0.91
N LEU A 283 5.11 4.38 -0.01
CA LEU A 283 3.89 3.70 -0.40
C LEU A 283 4.19 2.83 -1.63
N GLU A 284 3.84 1.56 -1.56
CA GLU A 284 4.03 0.58 -2.62
C GLU A 284 2.70 0.14 -3.21
N ALA A 285 2.71 -0.34 -4.44
CA ALA A 285 1.55 -1.04 -4.96
C ALA A 285 1.26 -2.26 -4.07
N ARG A 286 -0.04 -2.59 -3.94
CA ARG A 286 -0.46 -3.76 -3.18
C ARG A 286 0.24 -5.03 -3.68
N SER A 287 0.60 -5.90 -2.75
CA SER A 287 1.21 -7.20 -3.05
C SER A 287 0.35 -8.10 -3.95
N ASP A 288 -0.99 -7.96 -3.87
CA ASP A 288 -1.98 -8.67 -4.68
C ASP A 288 -2.37 -7.94 -5.98
N ALA A 289 -1.76 -6.79 -6.29
CA ALA A 289 -2.11 -5.98 -7.47
C ALA A 289 -1.94 -6.73 -8.79
N GLU A 290 -1.00 -7.68 -8.87
CA GLU A 290 -0.80 -8.50 -10.07
C GLU A 290 -1.98 -9.44 -10.32
N ASP A 291 -2.50 -10.07 -9.28
CA ASP A 291 -3.62 -10.99 -9.37
C ASP A 291 -4.91 -10.25 -9.72
N VAL A 292 -5.13 -9.08 -9.12
CA VAL A 292 -6.24 -8.19 -9.47
C VAL A 292 -6.15 -7.74 -10.94
N ALA A 293 -4.95 -7.38 -11.41
CA ALA A 293 -4.73 -6.97 -12.80
C ALA A 293 -5.05 -8.11 -13.78
N LYS A 294 -4.61 -9.34 -13.49
CA LYS A 294 -4.94 -10.52 -14.29
C LYS A 294 -6.44 -10.83 -14.29
N LEU A 295 -7.07 -10.77 -13.12
CA LEU A 295 -8.50 -11.04 -12.95
C LEU A 295 -9.36 -10.07 -13.77
N LEU A 296 -9.03 -8.78 -13.75
CA LEU A 296 -9.78 -7.73 -14.41
C LEU A 296 -9.27 -7.39 -15.82
N THR A 297 -8.20 -8.04 -16.27
CA THR A 297 -7.55 -7.78 -17.56
C THR A 297 -7.17 -6.30 -17.71
N ILE A 298 -6.54 -5.73 -16.66
CA ILE A 298 -6.02 -4.36 -16.65
C ILE A 298 -4.50 -4.38 -16.53
N ASN A 299 -3.87 -3.28 -16.94
CA ASN A 299 -2.41 -3.17 -16.95
C ASN A 299 -1.87 -2.53 -15.68
N ARG A 300 -0.61 -2.83 -15.38
CA ARG A 300 0.18 -2.16 -14.34
C ARG A 300 1.36 -1.42 -14.96
N ARG A 301 1.81 -0.37 -14.30
CA ARG A 301 3.06 0.34 -14.61
C ARG A 301 4.26 -0.45 -14.09
N ALA A 302 5.46 -0.02 -14.49
CA ALA A 302 6.71 -0.62 -14.02
C ALA A 302 6.91 -0.52 -12.48
N ASP A 303 6.29 0.48 -11.85
CA ASP A 303 6.29 0.68 -10.40
C ASP A 303 5.28 -0.20 -9.65
N GLY A 304 4.51 -1.02 -10.37
CA GLY A 304 3.55 -1.96 -9.83
C GLY A 304 2.13 -1.43 -9.67
N PHE A 305 1.90 -0.12 -9.69
CA PHE A 305 0.57 0.48 -9.62
C PHE A 305 -0.24 0.25 -10.90
N PHE A 306 -1.57 0.34 -10.81
CA PHE A 306 -2.43 0.18 -11.98
C PHE A 306 -2.24 1.31 -12.99
N LEU A 307 -2.31 0.95 -14.28
CA LEU A 307 -2.13 1.90 -15.37
C LEU A 307 -3.47 2.53 -15.76
N GLU A 308 -3.51 3.84 -15.75
CA GLU A 308 -4.59 4.65 -16.29
C GLU A 308 -4.57 4.64 -17.83
N ARG A 309 -5.74 4.84 -18.44
CA ARG A 309 -5.88 4.92 -19.90
C ARG A 309 -5.04 6.04 -20.50
N HIS A 310 -5.05 7.21 -19.85
CA HIS A 310 -4.25 8.35 -20.26
C HIS A 310 -4.02 9.30 -19.10
N VAL A 311 -2.77 9.50 -18.74
CA VAL A 311 -2.34 10.26 -17.55
C VAL A 311 -2.94 11.68 -17.42
N LYS A 312 -3.27 12.35 -18.54
CA LYS A 312 -3.81 13.72 -18.54
C LYS A 312 -5.28 13.79 -18.93
N LEU A 313 -5.73 12.98 -19.89
CA LEU A 313 -7.05 13.11 -20.50
C LEU A 313 -8.06 12.13 -19.93
N ASP A 314 -7.61 10.99 -19.38
CA ASP A 314 -8.50 9.97 -18.81
C ASP A 314 -7.79 9.22 -17.66
N PRO A 315 -7.51 9.93 -16.55
CA PRO A 315 -6.66 9.41 -15.46
C PRO A 315 -7.38 8.45 -14.51
N VAL A 316 -8.69 8.24 -14.68
CA VAL A 316 -9.49 7.38 -13.80
C VAL A 316 -10.01 6.12 -14.50
N ALA A 317 -9.91 6.03 -15.82
CA ALA A 317 -10.26 4.84 -16.58
C ALA A 317 -9.03 3.97 -16.82
N THR A 318 -9.23 2.66 -16.91
CA THR A 318 -8.21 1.74 -17.39
C THR A 318 -8.32 1.57 -18.93
N PRO A 319 -7.31 0.95 -19.59
CA PRO A 319 -7.46 0.54 -20.99
C PRO A 319 -8.63 -0.42 -21.23
N THR A 320 -9.10 -1.14 -20.21
CA THR A 320 -10.25 -2.02 -20.28
C THR A 320 -11.53 -1.24 -19.98
N ASP A 321 -12.49 -1.24 -20.93
CA ASP A 321 -13.73 -0.51 -20.78
C ASP A 321 -14.56 -1.07 -19.63
N GLY A 322 -15.21 -0.17 -18.89
CA GLY A 322 -16.04 -0.52 -17.72
C GLY A 322 -15.24 -0.76 -16.44
N VAL A 323 -13.91 -0.76 -16.50
CA VAL A 323 -13.04 -0.87 -15.32
C VAL A 323 -12.35 0.46 -15.07
N PHE A 324 -12.55 1.00 -13.88
CA PHE A 324 -12.02 2.28 -13.42
C PHE A 324 -11.10 2.10 -12.22
N ILE A 325 -10.25 3.08 -11.96
CA ILE A 325 -9.30 3.08 -10.83
C ILE A 325 -9.45 4.35 -10.02
N ALA A 326 -9.29 4.25 -8.70
CA ALA A 326 -9.37 5.38 -7.80
C ALA A 326 -8.43 5.23 -6.59
N GLY A 327 -7.81 6.34 -6.18
CA GLY A 327 -6.96 6.42 -5.00
C GLY A 327 -5.57 5.83 -5.18
N CYS A 328 -4.97 5.40 -4.06
CA CYS A 328 -3.57 4.99 -4.03
C CYS A 328 -3.24 3.72 -4.83
N CYS A 329 -4.22 2.99 -5.33
CA CYS A 329 -3.98 1.85 -6.22
C CYS A 329 -3.44 2.26 -7.60
N GLU A 330 -3.65 3.52 -8.00
CA GLU A 330 -3.12 4.09 -9.24
C GLU A 330 -1.77 4.78 -9.01
N ALA A 331 -1.62 5.52 -7.91
CA ALA A 331 -0.36 6.14 -7.48
C ALA A 331 -0.50 6.66 -6.04
N PRO A 332 0.60 6.91 -5.32
CA PRO A 332 0.55 7.57 -4.02
C PRO A 332 -0.20 8.91 -4.09
N ARG A 333 -1.22 9.09 -3.22
CA ARG A 333 -2.10 10.27 -3.15
C ARG A 333 -2.43 10.62 -1.72
N ASP A 334 -2.66 11.91 -1.47
CA ASP A 334 -3.26 12.39 -0.23
C ASP A 334 -4.79 12.22 -0.24
N ILE A 335 -5.42 12.51 0.89
CA ILE A 335 -6.87 12.35 1.05
C ILE A 335 -7.65 13.28 0.11
N PRO A 336 -7.35 14.61 0.00
CA PRO A 336 -8.06 15.48 -0.92
C PRO A 336 -8.02 15.02 -2.37
N ASP A 337 -6.85 14.65 -2.87
CA ASP A 337 -6.70 14.14 -4.23
C ASP A 337 -7.39 12.78 -4.44
N THR A 338 -7.37 11.91 -3.42
CA THR A 338 -8.07 10.62 -3.46
C THR A 338 -9.58 10.82 -3.55
N VAL A 339 -10.14 11.76 -2.79
CA VAL A 339 -11.58 12.08 -2.83
C VAL A 339 -11.96 12.66 -4.19
N ALA A 340 -11.20 13.64 -4.69
CA ALA A 340 -11.45 14.22 -6.01
C ALA A 340 -11.37 13.18 -7.13
N GLN A 341 -10.42 12.25 -7.05
CA GLN A 341 -10.32 11.15 -8.00
C GLN A 341 -11.49 10.16 -7.88
N ALA A 342 -11.95 9.86 -6.67
CA ALA A 342 -13.11 8.99 -6.45
C ALA A 342 -14.39 9.60 -7.04
N GLU A 343 -14.61 10.91 -6.89
CA GLU A 343 -15.72 11.63 -7.50
C GLU A 343 -15.65 11.60 -9.04
N ALA A 344 -14.47 11.86 -9.61
CA ALA A 344 -14.25 11.77 -11.04
C ALA A 344 -14.50 10.35 -11.57
N THR A 345 -14.07 9.34 -10.83
CA THR A 345 -14.28 7.92 -11.17
C THR A 345 -15.77 7.56 -11.13
N ALA A 346 -16.48 7.99 -10.10
CA ALA A 346 -17.93 7.78 -9.98
C ALA A 346 -18.69 8.44 -11.13
N ALA A 347 -18.33 9.67 -11.50
CA ALA A 347 -18.94 10.38 -12.63
C ALA A 347 -18.69 9.67 -13.97
N LYS A 348 -17.49 9.13 -14.18
CA LYS A 348 -17.16 8.34 -15.38
C LYS A 348 -17.95 7.03 -15.41
N ALA A 349 -18.00 6.28 -14.33
CA ALA A 349 -18.78 5.05 -14.21
C ALA A 349 -20.26 5.31 -14.47
N LEU A 350 -20.81 6.35 -13.84
CA LEU A 350 -22.20 6.74 -14.04
C LEU A 350 -22.49 7.14 -15.49
N SER A 351 -21.59 7.86 -16.15
CA SER A 351 -21.74 8.25 -17.56
C SER A 351 -21.82 7.02 -18.48
N LEU A 352 -21.13 5.94 -18.16
CA LEU A 352 -21.22 4.68 -18.89
C LEU A 352 -22.54 3.97 -18.63
N ILE A 353 -22.91 3.80 -17.35
CA ILE A 353 -24.13 3.10 -16.94
C ILE A 353 -25.38 3.82 -17.45
N SER A 354 -25.45 5.15 -17.36
CA SER A 354 -26.62 5.92 -17.74
C SER A 354 -26.90 5.94 -19.25
N LYS A 355 -25.87 5.76 -20.07
CA LYS A 355 -26.04 5.65 -21.52
C LYS A 355 -26.59 4.29 -21.97
N GLY A 356 -26.38 3.24 -21.16
CA GLY A 356 -26.76 1.86 -21.48
C GLY A 356 -26.08 1.28 -22.72
N THR A 357 -25.16 2.03 -23.34
CA THR A 357 -24.43 1.63 -24.54
C THR A 357 -22.97 2.09 -24.46
N VAL A 358 -22.07 1.28 -25.01
CA VAL A 358 -20.64 1.58 -25.17
C VAL A 358 -20.34 1.78 -26.64
N THR A 359 -19.62 2.83 -26.98
CA THR A 359 -19.09 3.02 -28.33
C THR A 359 -17.82 2.19 -28.45
N LEU A 360 -17.86 1.15 -29.27
CA LEU A 360 -16.70 0.30 -29.53
C LEU A 360 -15.74 0.98 -30.50
N GLU A 361 -14.46 0.61 -30.45
CA GLU A 361 -13.48 0.99 -31.45
C GLU A 361 -13.90 0.45 -32.83
N ALA A 362 -13.82 1.29 -33.86
CA ALA A 362 -14.15 0.88 -35.22
C ALA A 362 -13.14 -0.12 -35.78
N ALA A 363 -11.87 0.03 -35.43
CA ALA A 363 -10.76 -0.80 -35.91
C ALA A 363 -10.59 -2.02 -35.02
N ILE A 364 -11.51 -2.98 -35.03
CA ILE A 364 -11.43 -4.24 -34.30
C ILE A 364 -10.93 -5.39 -35.16
N SER A 365 -10.39 -6.42 -34.50
CA SER A 365 -9.97 -7.64 -35.19
C SER A 365 -11.17 -8.46 -35.65
N THR A 366 -11.07 -9.04 -36.84
CA THR A 366 -12.02 -10.02 -37.38
C THR A 366 -11.28 -11.32 -37.72
N VAL A 367 -12.00 -12.43 -37.73
CA VAL A 367 -11.46 -13.75 -38.01
C VAL A 367 -12.13 -14.32 -39.27
N ASP A 368 -11.33 -14.73 -40.25
CA ASP A 368 -11.81 -15.60 -41.30
C ASP A 368 -11.76 -17.06 -40.81
N GLU A 369 -12.94 -17.58 -40.46
CA GLU A 369 -13.08 -18.92 -39.90
C GLU A 369 -12.72 -20.02 -40.92
N THR A 370 -12.71 -19.71 -42.23
CA THR A 370 -12.41 -20.71 -43.29
C THR A 370 -10.96 -21.09 -43.31
N ILE A 371 -10.06 -20.21 -42.93
CA ILE A 371 -8.60 -20.42 -42.90
C ILE A 371 -8.04 -20.44 -41.47
N CYS A 372 -8.90 -20.29 -40.44
CA CYS A 372 -8.49 -20.36 -39.03
C CYS A 372 -8.31 -21.82 -38.61
N HIS A 373 -7.15 -22.13 -38.01
CA HIS A 373 -6.82 -23.48 -37.50
C HIS A 373 -7.00 -23.63 -35.98
N GLY A 374 -7.53 -22.63 -35.27
CA GLY A 374 -7.75 -22.69 -33.83
C GLY A 374 -6.48 -22.89 -32.99
N CYS A 375 -5.32 -22.42 -33.47
CA CYS A 375 -4.00 -22.68 -32.84
C CYS A 375 -3.75 -21.94 -31.52
N GLY A 376 -4.60 -20.99 -31.12
CA GLY A 376 -4.54 -20.28 -29.82
C GLY A 376 -3.53 -19.12 -29.77
N ARG A 377 -2.62 -18.92 -30.70
CA ARG A 377 -1.59 -17.86 -30.65
C ARG A 377 -2.16 -16.45 -30.49
N CYS A 378 -3.31 -16.18 -31.09
CA CYS A 378 -4.01 -14.90 -30.93
C CYS A 378 -4.55 -14.69 -29.51
N GLU A 379 -4.95 -15.76 -28.83
CA GLU A 379 -5.39 -15.73 -27.43
C GLU A 379 -4.21 -15.47 -26.48
N GLU A 380 -3.07 -16.14 -26.71
CA GLU A 380 -1.85 -15.99 -25.90
C GLU A 380 -1.25 -14.58 -25.97
N ILE A 381 -1.24 -13.95 -27.17
CA ILE A 381 -0.62 -12.63 -27.34
C ILE A 381 -1.51 -11.47 -26.91
N CYS A 382 -2.82 -11.68 -26.76
CA CYS A 382 -3.76 -10.60 -26.53
C CYS A 382 -3.75 -10.13 -25.08
N ALA A 383 -3.23 -8.92 -24.83
CA ALA A 383 -3.27 -8.29 -23.50
C ALA A 383 -4.70 -7.99 -22.98
N PHE A 384 -5.70 -8.02 -23.87
CA PHE A 384 -7.10 -7.70 -23.52
C PHE A 384 -8.00 -8.93 -23.51
N SER A 385 -7.45 -10.13 -23.69
CA SER A 385 -8.20 -11.40 -23.72
C SER A 385 -9.40 -11.40 -24.69
N ALA A 386 -9.34 -10.59 -25.75
CA ALA A 386 -10.41 -10.45 -26.72
C ALA A 386 -10.59 -11.70 -27.61
N PRO A 387 -9.54 -12.36 -28.14
CA PRO A 387 -9.65 -13.62 -28.87
C PRO A 387 -9.88 -14.79 -27.89
N LYS A 388 -10.77 -15.71 -28.24
CA LYS A 388 -10.97 -16.99 -27.57
C LYS A 388 -11.08 -18.10 -28.61
N VAL A 389 -10.40 -19.22 -28.36
CA VAL A 389 -10.59 -20.42 -29.21
C VAL A 389 -11.86 -21.12 -28.77
N VAL A 390 -12.80 -21.26 -29.70
CA VAL A 390 -14.10 -21.91 -29.47
C VAL A 390 -14.33 -23.02 -30.49
N SER A 391 -15.15 -24.00 -30.14
CA SER A 391 -15.59 -25.04 -31.08
C SER A 391 -16.85 -24.57 -31.80
N LYS A 392 -16.75 -24.41 -33.12
CA LYS A 392 -17.90 -24.16 -34.02
C LYS A 392 -18.04 -25.31 -34.99
N ASN A 393 -19.18 -25.98 -34.99
CA ASN A 393 -19.49 -27.08 -35.89
C ASN A 393 -18.41 -28.19 -35.91
N GLY A 394 -17.79 -28.46 -34.74
CA GLY A 394 -16.73 -29.48 -34.62
C GLY A 394 -15.33 -29.02 -35.02
N THR A 395 -15.17 -27.77 -35.48
CA THR A 395 -13.87 -27.18 -35.83
C THR A 395 -13.49 -26.13 -34.77
N LEU A 396 -12.21 -26.12 -34.37
CA LEU A 396 -11.68 -25.09 -33.47
C LEU A 396 -11.37 -23.82 -34.28
N VAL A 397 -11.96 -22.69 -33.90
CA VAL A 397 -11.71 -21.39 -34.52
C VAL A 397 -11.58 -20.33 -33.45
N SER A 398 -10.86 -19.26 -33.73
CA SER A 398 -10.82 -18.08 -32.88
C SER A 398 -12.09 -17.26 -33.03
N SER A 399 -12.63 -16.77 -31.92
CA SER A 399 -13.76 -15.81 -31.87
C SER A 399 -13.28 -14.57 -31.15
N ILE A 400 -13.51 -13.39 -31.69
CA ILE A 400 -13.13 -12.11 -31.10
C ILE A 400 -14.31 -11.53 -30.33
N ASN A 401 -14.08 -11.23 -29.04
CA ASN A 401 -15.02 -10.38 -28.29
C ASN A 401 -14.77 -8.92 -28.70
N GLU A 402 -15.68 -8.35 -29.47
CA GLU A 402 -15.56 -7.00 -30.01
C GLU A 402 -15.48 -5.93 -28.92
N ALA A 403 -16.15 -6.15 -27.77
CA ALA A 403 -16.15 -5.23 -26.63
C ALA A 403 -14.77 -5.15 -25.92
N LEU A 404 -14.00 -6.22 -25.97
CA LEU A 404 -12.65 -6.27 -25.40
C LEU A 404 -11.56 -5.88 -26.39
N CYS A 405 -11.85 -5.93 -27.69
CA CYS A 405 -10.85 -5.66 -28.72
C CYS A 405 -10.51 -4.17 -28.79
N LYS A 406 -9.21 -3.84 -28.70
CA LYS A 406 -8.68 -2.48 -28.83
C LYS A 406 -8.00 -2.19 -30.17
N GLY A 407 -8.18 -3.06 -31.15
CA GLY A 407 -7.64 -2.85 -32.50
C GLY A 407 -6.11 -2.77 -32.61
N CYS A 408 -5.37 -3.23 -31.62
CA CYS A 408 -3.90 -3.08 -31.58
C CYS A 408 -3.13 -3.89 -32.64
N GLY A 409 -3.77 -4.88 -33.28
CA GLY A 409 -3.21 -5.67 -34.35
C GLY A 409 -2.28 -6.82 -33.94
N ALA A 410 -1.90 -6.96 -32.68
CA ALA A 410 -0.95 -7.98 -32.23
C ALA A 410 -1.36 -9.42 -32.65
N CYS A 411 -2.65 -9.74 -32.52
CA CYS A 411 -3.20 -11.05 -32.94
C CYS A 411 -3.11 -11.30 -34.46
N ALA A 412 -3.23 -10.24 -35.29
CA ALA A 412 -3.11 -10.36 -36.73
C ALA A 412 -1.64 -10.66 -37.14
N VAL A 413 -0.67 -10.02 -36.49
CA VAL A 413 0.76 -10.22 -36.73
C VAL A 413 1.21 -11.65 -36.42
N VAL A 414 0.72 -12.25 -35.32
CA VAL A 414 1.13 -13.60 -34.90
C VAL A 414 0.33 -14.74 -35.57
N CYS A 415 -0.70 -14.41 -36.35
CA CYS A 415 -1.55 -15.41 -36.96
C CYS A 415 -0.82 -16.12 -38.12
N PRO A 416 -0.52 -17.43 -38.03
CA PRO A 416 0.30 -18.11 -39.01
C PRO A 416 -0.43 -18.33 -40.36
N THR A 417 -1.75 -18.28 -40.36
CA THR A 417 -2.57 -18.45 -41.57
C THR A 417 -3.06 -17.14 -42.16
N GLY A 418 -2.82 -16.00 -41.48
CA GLY A 418 -3.40 -14.71 -41.89
C GLY A 418 -4.92 -14.65 -41.70
N ALA A 419 -5.50 -15.53 -40.88
CA ALA A 419 -6.94 -15.58 -40.65
C ALA A 419 -7.49 -14.35 -39.88
N ILE A 420 -6.63 -13.54 -39.26
CA ILE A 420 -7.04 -12.37 -38.50
C ILE A 420 -6.68 -11.09 -39.26
N ALA A 421 -7.67 -10.26 -39.51
CA ALA A 421 -7.52 -8.93 -40.10
C ALA A 421 -8.08 -7.87 -39.11
N ILE A 422 -7.65 -6.62 -39.29
CA ILE A 422 -8.18 -5.47 -38.55
C ILE A 422 -9.14 -4.73 -39.47
N LYS A 423 -10.38 -4.48 -39.06
CA LYS A 423 -11.35 -3.62 -39.79
C LYS A 423 -10.68 -2.26 -40.08
N HIS A 424 -10.90 -1.73 -41.25
CA HIS A 424 -10.34 -0.47 -41.78
C HIS A 424 -8.84 -0.48 -42.04
N PHE A 425 -8.15 -1.64 -41.87
CA PHE A 425 -6.72 -1.82 -42.15
C PHE A 425 -6.48 -3.14 -42.92
N THR A 426 -7.45 -3.58 -43.71
CA THR A 426 -7.24 -4.70 -44.62
C THR A 426 -6.31 -4.29 -45.76
N GLN A 427 -5.64 -5.27 -46.39
CA GLN A 427 -4.71 -5.00 -47.50
C GLN A 427 -5.40 -4.23 -48.63
N ASP A 428 -6.64 -4.59 -48.98
CA ASP A 428 -7.40 -3.94 -50.05
C ASP A 428 -7.77 -2.49 -49.71
N GLU A 429 -8.16 -2.22 -48.44
CA GLU A 429 -8.45 -0.87 -47.98
C GLU A 429 -7.17 0.01 -47.97
N ILE A 430 -6.03 -0.52 -47.55
CA ILE A 430 -4.75 0.20 -47.57
C ILE A 430 -4.34 0.50 -49.01
N LEU A 431 -4.45 -0.48 -49.90
CA LEU A 431 -4.14 -0.30 -51.35
C LEU A 431 -5.05 0.73 -52.00
N ALA A 432 -6.36 0.73 -51.66
CA ALA A 432 -7.30 1.74 -52.14
C ALA A 432 -6.93 3.15 -51.68
N GLN A 433 -6.49 3.30 -50.41
CA GLN A 433 -6.01 4.58 -49.88
C GLN A 433 -4.74 5.07 -50.56
N VAL A 434 -3.78 4.16 -50.78
CA VAL A 434 -2.56 4.47 -51.54
C VAL A 434 -2.88 4.84 -53.00
N GLY A 435 -3.79 4.11 -53.64
CA GLY A 435 -4.26 4.41 -54.99
C GLY A 435 -4.88 5.81 -55.10
N ALA A 436 -5.77 6.16 -54.19
CA ALA A 436 -6.40 7.46 -54.15
C ALA A 436 -5.40 8.61 -53.90
N LEU A 437 -4.34 8.38 -53.10
CA LEU A 437 -3.27 9.35 -52.90
C LEU A 437 -2.41 9.53 -54.16
N THR A 438 -2.18 8.46 -54.95
CA THR A 438 -1.37 8.54 -56.17
C THR A 438 -2.12 9.12 -57.37
N GLU A 439 -3.45 9.05 -57.38
CA GLU A 439 -4.29 9.69 -58.41
C GLU A 439 -4.50 11.21 -58.13
N ALA A 440 -4.25 11.65 -56.90
CA ALA A 440 -4.39 13.07 -56.52
C ALA A 440 -3.15 13.93 -56.82
N TYR A 441 -2.06 13.33 -57.30
CA TYR A 441 -0.83 13.96 -57.77
C TYR A 441 -0.68 13.75 -59.29
#